data_e1ec790d0da23719572e738a7fe074d5
#
_entry.id   e1ec790d0da23719572e738a7fe074d5
#
_cell.length_a   1.000
_cell.length_b   1.000
_cell.length_c   1.000
_cell.angle_alpha   90.00
_cell.angle_beta   90.00
_cell.angle_gamma   90.00
#
_symmetry.space_group_name_H-M   'P 1'
#
loop_
_entity.id
_entity.type
_entity.pdbx_description
1 polymer ?
#
loop_
_entity_poly.entity_id
_entity_poly.type
_entity_poly.pdbx_seq_one_letter_code
_entity_poly.pdbx_strand_id
1 'polypeptide(L)'
;MRRVARFARAEDLTDMTHSSLPQAHRSCFFPQRQRGAAALVVVMVLFFIISLVAAYTGRNLIFEQRTSTNLYRATQAFEAADAGMQWALAQLNSGRIGGDCKPTVDVAKTSFRDRYLNVDGASGNIGVRFQAGGGGLWPSCVFNGADWQCDCPSDAAPTLVVPGGAGAFPAFRVRFVQFGFPAAAPSRPGLVRIEVNGCTQADNACLNFRPADSLQCRGTICAQVALSSGLKSAPLAAITARGSVNVGGAAMSVVNSAPGTSGITIHSGLATNRTSLVLQGAPGTPSDNSVVDNELALADPLFTPGRMFAASFGVWRETYWQQPGAVTLTCLPDCSAAMVRAAISLNPGRAILVPGNLALEGGGDVGSATQPVVIVVTGNVTFTAPTNVYGLVYSEAATWASAGTGLIQGAVVAQGNFGGSGSPTVVYDKTILDTLHWRTGSFVMVPGSWKDFP
;
A
#
# COMPACT_ATOMS: atom_id res chain seq x y z
N MET A 1 -11.90 -18.16 -27.21
CA MET A 1 -12.12 -19.28 -28.16
C MET A 1 -12.97 -20.34 -27.45
N ARG A 2 -14.21 -20.45 -27.91
CA ARG A 2 -15.22 -21.38 -27.40
C ARG A 2 -14.97 -22.78 -27.96
N ARG A 3 -15.04 -23.81 -27.13
CA ARG A 3 -15.45 -25.16 -27.61
C ARG A 3 -16.50 -25.73 -26.67
N VAL A 4 -17.68 -25.79 -27.22
CA VAL A 4 -18.86 -26.50 -26.70
C VAL A 4 -18.76 -27.94 -27.20
N ALA A 5 -18.82 -28.89 -26.31
CA ALA A 5 -19.07 -30.31 -26.67
C ALA A 5 -20.49 -30.66 -26.27
N ARG A 6 -21.32 -30.85 -27.28
CA ARG A 6 -22.64 -31.45 -27.20
C ARG A 6 -22.48 -32.97 -27.07
N PHE A 7 -23.20 -33.59 -26.15
CA PHE A 7 -23.52 -35.00 -26.25
C PHE A 7 -24.97 -35.16 -26.61
N ALA A 8 -25.16 -35.96 -27.67
CA ALA A 8 -26.41 -36.25 -28.32
C ALA A 8 -27.15 -37.37 -27.60
N ARG A 9 -28.46 -37.24 -27.67
CA ARG A 9 -29.53 -38.13 -27.32
C ARG A 9 -29.66 -39.23 -28.42
N ALA A 10 -29.89 -40.44 -28.05
CA ALA A 10 -30.44 -41.45 -28.94
C ALA A 10 -31.61 -42.16 -28.22
N GLU A 11 -32.77 -41.90 -28.76
CA GLU A 11 -34.02 -42.59 -28.56
C GLU A 11 -34.07 -43.75 -29.55
N ASP A 12 -34.93 -44.74 -29.20
CA ASP A 12 -35.80 -45.50 -30.07
C ASP A 12 -35.36 -46.95 -30.45
N LEU A 13 -36.20 -47.86 -30.19
CA LEU A 13 -37.05 -48.66 -31.07
C LEU A 13 -37.55 -49.93 -30.37
N THR A 14 -38.79 -49.95 -29.95
CA THR A 14 -39.98 -50.70 -30.42
C THR A 14 -39.80 -52.06 -30.98
N ASP A 15 -40.54 -52.99 -30.37
CA ASP A 15 -41.55 -53.86 -30.95
C ASP A 15 -41.10 -55.17 -31.69
N MET A 16 -41.66 -56.26 -31.30
CA MET A 16 -42.32 -57.25 -32.09
C MET A 16 -42.72 -58.51 -31.31
N THR A 17 -44.03 -58.59 -31.08
CA THR A 17 -45.03 -59.65 -31.52
C THR A 17 -44.80 -61.10 -31.21
N HIS A 18 -45.81 -61.56 -30.53
CA HIS A 18 -46.58 -62.87 -30.59
C HIS A 18 -46.05 -64.06 -31.39
N SER A 19 -46.06 -65.19 -30.76
CA SER A 19 -46.71 -66.38 -31.33
C SER A 19 -47.12 -67.42 -30.25
N SER A 20 -48.29 -67.97 -30.44
CA SER A 20 -49.03 -68.81 -29.54
C SER A 20 -48.84 -70.31 -29.87
N LEU A 21 -49.01 -71.11 -28.78
CA LEU A 21 -49.59 -72.48 -28.75
C LEU A 21 -48.65 -73.70 -28.99
N PRO A 22 -48.98 -74.92 -28.49
CA PRO A 22 -50.05 -75.34 -27.61
C PRO A 22 -49.62 -76.23 -26.42
N GLN A 23 -50.63 -76.53 -25.58
CA GLN A 23 -50.67 -77.41 -24.43
C GLN A 23 -50.26 -78.87 -24.71
N ALA A 24 -49.56 -79.48 -23.74
CA ALA A 24 -49.62 -80.94 -23.46
C ALA A 24 -49.62 -81.15 -21.94
N HIS A 25 -50.77 -81.58 -21.43
CA HIS A 25 -50.92 -82.04 -20.07
C HIS A 25 -50.07 -83.33 -19.85
N ARG A 26 -49.19 -83.26 -18.85
CA ARG A 26 -48.75 -84.42 -18.09
C ARG A 26 -48.60 -84.05 -16.63
N SER A 27 -49.56 -84.56 -15.86
CA SER A 27 -49.50 -84.50 -14.39
C SER A 27 -48.46 -85.52 -13.91
N CYS A 28 -47.39 -84.97 -13.30
CA CYS A 28 -46.46 -85.73 -12.46
C CYS A 28 -46.55 -85.17 -11.04
N PHE A 29 -47.09 -85.98 -10.14
CA PHE A 29 -47.00 -85.79 -8.70
C PHE A 29 -45.53 -85.87 -8.29
N PHE A 30 -44.96 -84.74 -7.88
CA PHE A 30 -43.71 -84.72 -7.16
C PHE A 30 -43.94 -84.24 -5.71
N PRO A 31 -43.32 -84.90 -4.73
CA PRO A 31 -43.49 -84.52 -3.31
C PRO A 31 -42.99 -83.12 -3.08
N GLN A 32 -43.85 -82.37 -2.45
CA GLN A 32 -43.50 -81.02 -1.98
C GLN A 32 -42.36 -81.09 -0.93
N ARG A 33 -41.11 -81.07 -1.39
CA ARG A 33 -39.98 -80.73 -0.52
C ARG A 33 -39.99 -79.25 -0.22
N GLN A 34 -39.92 -78.95 1.08
CA GLN A 34 -39.88 -77.62 1.61
C GLN A 34 -38.89 -76.71 0.86
N ARG A 35 -39.38 -75.97 -0.13
CA ARG A 35 -38.58 -74.97 -0.89
C ARG A 35 -38.56 -73.58 -0.23
N GLY A 36 -39.28 -73.36 0.86
CA GLY A 36 -39.37 -72.06 1.55
C GLY A 36 -38.13 -71.69 2.31
N ALA A 37 -37.41 -72.59 2.94
CA ALA A 37 -36.29 -72.32 3.77
C ALA A 37 -35.05 -71.79 2.97
N ALA A 38 -34.82 -72.40 1.78
CA ALA A 38 -33.73 -72.00 0.90
C ALA A 38 -33.94 -70.56 0.33
N ALA A 39 -35.19 -70.24 -0.06
CA ALA A 39 -35.55 -68.92 -0.53
C ALA A 39 -35.37 -67.85 0.56
N LEU A 40 -35.74 -68.17 1.81
CA LEU A 40 -35.57 -67.25 2.93
C LEU A 40 -34.09 -66.94 3.22
N VAL A 41 -33.21 -67.96 3.15
CA VAL A 41 -31.76 -67.76 3.32
C VAL A 41 -31.20 -66.92 2.21
N VAL A 42 -31.60 -67.15 0.94
CA VAL A 42 -31.14 -66.32 -0.21
C VAL A 42 -31.59 -64.88 -0.06
N VAL A 43 -32.83 -64.61 0.36
CA VAL A 43 -33.34 -63.24 0.60
C VAL A 43 -32.61 -62.58 1.74
N MET A 44 -32.33 -63.31 2.85
CA MET A 44 -31.54 -62.73 3.97
C MET A 44 -30.10 -62.39 3.55
N VAL A 45 -29.44 -63.22 2.77
CA VAL A 45 -28.09 -62.96 2.27
C VAL A 45 -28.09 -61.76 1.32
N LEU A 46 -29.07 -61.72 0.39
CA LEU A 46 -29.21 -60.52 -0.50
C LEU A 46 -29.49 -59.24 0.26
N PHE A 47 -30.39 -59.30 1.24
CA PHE A 47 -30.67 -58.13 2.11
C PHE A 47 -29.44 -57.69 2.87
N PHE A 48 -28.65 -58.64 3.40
CA PHE A 48 -27.40 -58.32 4.10
C PHE A 48 -26.38 -57.69 3.17
N ILE A 49 -26.20 -58.22 1.94
CA ILE A 49 -25.29 -57.65 0.95
C ILE A 49 -25.74 -56.22 0.56
N ILE A 50 -27.03 -56.01 0.27
CA ILE A 50 -27.58 -54.70 -0.06
C ILE A 50 -27.39 -53.72 1.10
N SER A 51 -27.63 -54.14 2.35
CA SER A 51 -27.44 -53.35 3.54
C SER A 51 -25.97 -52.95 3.74
N LEU A 52 -25.06 -53.87 3.48
CA LEU A 52 -23.62 -53.65 3.59
C LEU A 52 -23.12 -52.67 2.49
N VAL A 53 -23.60 -52.83 1.25
CA VAL A 53 -23.33 -51.89 0.15
C VAL A 53 -23.89 -50.50 0.46
N ALA A 54 -25.14 -50.43 0.95
CA ALA A 54 -25.77 -49.17 1.33
C ALA A 54 -25.03 -48.48 2.49
N ALA A 55 -24.59 -49.24 3.50
CA ALA A 55 -23.78 -48.70 4.59
C ALA A 55 -22.41 -48.17 4.11
N TYR A 56 -21.75 -48.90 3.20
CA TYR A 56 -20.47 -48.48 2.63
C TYR A 56 -20.60 -47.22 1.75
N THR A 57 -21.61 -47.19 0.86
CA THR A 57 -21.87 -46.02 0.01
C THR A 57 -22.28 -44.79 0.84
N GLY A 58 -23.13 -44.99 1.87
CA GLY A 58 -23.53 -43.93 2.78
C GLY A 58 -22.33 -43.33 3.54
N ARG A 59 -21.40 -44.18 3.99
CA ARG A 59 -20.16 -43.71 4.63
C ARG A 59 -19.30 -42.89 3.67
N ASN A 60 -19.12 -43.31 2.43
CA ASN A 60 -18.34 -42.60 1.43
C ASN A 60 -18.98 -41.24 1.10
N LEU A 61 -20.31 -41.18 0.91
CA LEU A 61 -21.02 -39.92 0.65
C LEU A 61 -20.85 -38.92 1.79
N ILE A 62 -20.94 -39.35 3.06
CA ILE A 62 -20.72 -38.49 4.22
C ILE A 62 -19.28 -38.00 4.23
N PHE A 63 -18.30 -38.83 3.91
CA PHE A 63 -16.90 -38.44 3.85
C PHE A 63 -16.66 -37.41 2.73
N GLU A 64 -17.19 -37.64 1.53
CA GLU A 64 -17.10 -36.70 0.40
C GLU A 64 -17.77 -35.38 0.70
N GLN A 65 -18.95 -35.37 1.32
CA GLN A 65 -19.62 -34.13 1.75
C GLN A 65 -18.78 -33.35 2.78
N ARG A 66 -18.22 -34.02 3.77
CA ARG A 66 -17.35 -33.38 4.76
C ARG A 66 -16.09 -32.80 4.12
N THR A 67 -15.45 -33.55 3.23
CA THR A 67 -14.25 -33.10 2.51
C THR A 67 -14.56 -31.90 1.62
N SER A 68 -15.66 -31.99 0.85
CA SER A 68 -16.11 -30.88 0.01
C SER A 68 -16.47 -29.64 0.82
N THR A 69 -17.18 -29.80 1.94
CA THR A 69 -17.51 -28.67 2.83
C THR A 69 -16.27 -28.06 3.47
N ASN A 70 -15.30 -28.89 3.88
CA ASN A 70 -14.05 -28.38 4.46
C ASN A 70 -13.22 -27.64 3.40
N LEU A 71 -13.15 -28.16 2.18
CA LEU A 71 -12.46 -27.49 1.06
C LEU A 71 -13.13 -26.14 0.73
N TYR A 72 -14.45 -26.12 0.64
CA TYR A 72 -15.20 -24.88 0.43
C TYR A 72 -14.90 -23.82 1.52
N ARG A 73 -14.95 -24.23 2.79
CA ARG A 73 -14.64 -23.36 3.92
C ARG A 73 -13.18 -22.88 3.88
N ALA A 74 -12.23 -23.75 3.54
CA ALA A 74 -10.82 -23.38 3.41
C ALA A 74 -10.62 -22.34 2.30
N THR A 75 -11.28 -22.54 1.14
CA THR A 75 -11.22 -21.57 0.04
C THR A 75 -11.84 -20.22 0.44
N GLN A 76 -13.01 -20.24 1.10
CA GLN A 76 -13.65 -19.01 1.57
C GLN A 76 -12.80 -18.25 2.61
N ALA A 77 -12.15 -18.97 3.52
CA ALA A 77 -11.23 -18.37 4.48
C ALA A 77 -9.99 -17.75 3.79
N PHE A 78 -9.48 -18.44 2.77
CA PHE A 78 -8.38 -17.94 1.94
C PHE A 78 -8.78 -16.68 1.17
N GLU A 79 -9.95 -16.66 0.52
CA GLU A 79 -10.47 -15.48 -0.18
C GLU A 79 -10.65 -14.28 0.78
N ALA A 80 -11.14 -14.53 2.00
CA ALA A 80 -11.24 -13.50 3.02
C ALA A 80 -9.85 -12.96 3.43
N ALA A 81 -8.84 -13.82 3.54
CA ALA A 81 -7.47 -13.41 3.84
C ALA A 81 -6.85 -12.61 2.70
N ASP A 82 -7.07 -13.02 1.44
CA ASP A 82 -6.57 -12.26 0.28
C ASP A 82 -7.24 -10.89 0.18
N ALA A 83 -8.56 -10.82 0.37
CA ALA A 83 -9.27 -9.55 0.47
C ALA A 83 -8.68 -8.65 1.57
N GLY A 84 -8.36 -9.23 2.73
CA GLY A 84 -7.71 -8.54 3.84
C GLY A 84 -6.31 -8.03 3.51
N MET A 85 -5.53 -8.78 2.75
CA MET A 85 -4.19 -8.38 2.30
C MET A 85 -4.27 -7.18 1.34
N GLN A 86 -5.12 -7.24 0.33
CA GLN A 86 -5.33 -6.16 -0.63
C GLN A 86 -5.88 -4.92 0.06
N TRP A 87 -6.84 -5.10 0.97
CA TRP A 87 -7.39 -4.03 1.77
C TRP A 87 -6.32 -3.35 2.65
N ALA A 88 -5.49 -4.13 3.35
CA ALA A 88 -4.43 -3.57 4.20
C ALA A 88 -3.41 -2.76 3.39
N LEU A 89 -3.03 -3.24 2.21
CA LEU A 89 -2.14 -2.52 1.30
C LEU A 89 -2.77 -1.20 0.82
N ALA A 90 -4.06 -1.21 0.47
CA ALA A 90 -4.79 -0.01 0.09
C ALA A 90 -4.87 0.99 1.25
N GLN A 91 -5.16 0.51 2.47
CA GLN A 91 -5.24 1.35 3.67
C GLN A 91 -3.89 1.96 4.06
N LEU A 92 -2.76 1.25 3.91
CA LEU A 92 -1.42 1.81 4.14
C LEU A 92 -1.12 3.01 3.23
N ASN A 93 -1.78 3.08 2.10
CA ASN A 93 -1.70 4.17 1.12
C ASN A 93 -2.87 5.16 1.22
N SER A 94 -3.76 5.02 2.21
CA SER A 94 -4.86 5.94 2.45
C SER A 94 -4.43 7.17 3.26
N GLY A 95 -5.25 8.22 3.26
CA GLY A 95 -5.11 9.37 4.13
C GLY A 95 -5.54 9.07 5.57
N ARG A 96 -6.13 10.08 6.24
CA ARG A 96 -6.68 9.92 7.60
C ARG A 96 -7.91 9.02 7.60
N ILE A 97 -8.06 8.21 8.65
CA ILE A 97 -9.16 7.27 8.78
C ILE A 97 -9.88 7.41 10.13
N GLY A 98 -11.17 7.12 10.12
CA GLY A 98 -11.99 6.94 11.32
C GLY A 98 -11.71 5.63 12.07
N GLY A 99 -12.47 5.34 13.11
CA GLY A 99 -12.45 4.05 13.81
C GLY A 99 -13.04 2.91 12.96
N ASP A 100 -13.95 3.24 12.06
CA ASP A 100 -14.55 2.37 11.06
C ASP A 100 -13.66 2.13 9.82
N CYS A 101 -12.40 2.55 9.87
CA CYS A 101 -11.42 2.46 8.78
C CYS A 101 -11.77 3.27 7.52
N LYS A 102 -12.83 4.07 7.54
CA LYS A 102 -13.22 4.92 6.40
C LYS A 102 -12.41 6.22 6.38
N PRO A 103 -12.16 6.79 5.19
CA PRO A 103 -11.52 8.10 5.07
C PRO A 103 -12.27 9.17 5.87
N THR A 104 -11.53 10.07 6.53
CA THR A 104 -12.10 11.18 7.30
C THR A 104 -11.34 12.47 7.05
N VAL A 105 -12.03 13.60 7.15
CA VAL A 105 -11.46 14.95 7.12
C VAL A 105 -11.10 15.46 8.53
N ASP A 106 -11.38 14.68 9.57
CA ASP A 106 -11.04 15.03 10.94
C ASP A 106 -9.53 15.00 11.15
N VAL A 107 -8.92 16.18 11.32
CA VAL A 107 -7.49 16.36 11.50
C VAL A 107 -6.96 15.80 12.83
N ALA A 108 -7.84 15.51 13.80
CA ALA A 108 -7.48 14.85 15.05
C ALA A 108 -7.23 13.34 14.86
N LYS A 109 -7.69 12.76 13.77
CA LYS A 109 -7.46 11.35 13.43
C LYS A 109 -6.12 11.16 12.71
N THR A 110 -5.55 9.97 12.84
CA THR A 110 -4.29 9.58 12.18
C THR A 110 -4.55 8.88 10.85
N SER A 111 -3.55 8.83 9.97
CA SER A 111 -3.60 7.93 8.82
C SER A 111 -3.52 6.47 9.28
N PHE A 112 -3.95 5.53 8.43
CA PHE A 112 -3.85 4.10 8.74
C PHE A 112 -2.41 3.69 9.04
N ARG A 113 -1.46 4.13 8.20
CA ARG A 113 -0.04 3.82 8.41
C ARG A 113 0.49 4.39 9.74
N ASP A 114 0.18 5.64 10.08
CA ASP A 114 0.67 6.26 11.32
C ASP A 114 -0.05 5.73 12.57
N ARG A 115 -1.22 5.09 12.41
CA ARG A 115 -1.94 4.41 13.49
C ARG A 115 -1.28 3.10 13.89
N TYR A 116 -0.78 2.34 12.92
CA TYR A 116 -0.24 1.00 13.14
C TYR A 116 1.28 0.90 13.03
N LEU A 117 1.90 1.84 12.34
CA LEU A 117 3.34 1.85 12.07
C LEU A 117 4.00 3.10 12.61
N ASN A 118 5.28 2.99 12.92
CA ASN A 118 6.15 4.11 13.24
C ASN A 118 7.38 4.02 12.34
N VAL A 119 7.46 4.91 11.35
CA VAL A 119 8.61 4.98 10.44
C VAL A 119 9.63 5.95 11.02
N ASP A 120 10.82 5.44 11.34
CA ASP A 120 11.94 6.29 11.75
C ASP A 120 12.50 7.05 10.54
N GLY A 121 12.42 8.38 10.57
CA GLY A 121 12.86 9.23 9.48
C GLY A 121 14.38 9.27 9.28
N ALA A 122 15.18 8.85 10.26
CA ALA A 122 16.64 8.83 10.15
C ALA A 122 17.17 7.49 9.60
N SER A 123 16.62 6.38 10.08
CA SER A 123 17.10 5.03 9.72
C SER A 123 16.22 4.30 8.73
N GLY A 124 14.99 4.74 8.53
CA GLY A 124 13.98 4.06 7.72
C GLY A 124 13.41 2.80 8.36
N ASN A 125 13.75 2.49 9.60
CA ASN A 125 13.19 1.33 10.28
C ASN A 125 11.70 1.51 10.53
N ILE A 126 10.92 0.48 10.22
CA ILE A 126 9.48 0.49 10.44
C ILE A 126 9.17 -0.32 11.69
N GLY A 127 8.79 0.38 12.75
CA GLY A 127 8.29 -0.21 13.99
C GLY A 127 6.77 -0.43 13.92
N VAL A 128 6.27 -1.41 14.66
CA VAL A 128 4.83 -1.66 14.81
C VAL A 128 4.35 -1.04 16.12
N ARG A 129 3.20 -0.37 16.08
CA ARG A 129 2.57 0.19 17.28
C ARG A 129 1.75 -0.87 18.01
N PHE A 130 1.75 -0.78 19.34
CA PHE A 130 1.01 -1.66 20.24
C PHE A 130 0.08 -0.84 21.13
N GLN A 131 -0.90 -1.52 21.74
CA GLN A 131 -1.71 -0.93 22.81
C GLN A 131 -0.82 -0.52 24.00
N ALA A 132 -1.30 0.38 24.83
CA ALA A 132 -0.59 0.81 26.04
C ALA A 132 -0.24 -0.36 26.99
N GLY A 133 -1.00 -1.46 26.97
CA GLY A 133 -0.75 -2.70 27.72
C GLY A 133 0.07 -3.76 26.98
N GLY A 134 0.68 -3.43 25.80
CA GLY A 134 1.47 -4.36 24.99
C GLY A 134 0.66 -5.29 24.10
N GLY A 135 -0.67 -5.18 24.07
CA GLY A 135 -1.54 -5.91 23.13
C GLY A 135 -1.39 -5.42 21.70
N GLY A 136 -1.65 -6.29 20.73
CA GLY A 136 -1.60 -5.92 19.31
C GLY A 136 -2.76 -5.01 18.91
N LEU A 137 -2.47 -4.01 18.10
CA LEU A 137 -3.47 -3.21 17.39
C LEU A 137 -3.72 -3.90 16.04
N TRP A 138 -4.82 -4.64 15.94
CA TRP A 138 -5.10 -5.49 14.78
C TRP A 138 -6.38 -5.04 14.06
N PRO A 139 -6.28 -4.28 12.97
CA PRO A 139 -7.47 -3.93 12.20
C PRO A 139 -8.15 -5.20 11.71
N SER A 140 -9.48 -5.21 11.78
CA SER A 140 -10.29 -6.39 11.49
C SER A 140 -11.55 -5.99 10.74
N CYS A 141 -12.03 -6.84 9.84
CA CYS A 141 -13.26 -6.63 9.08
C CYS A 141 -14.12 -7.88 9.07
N VAL A 142 -15.43 -7.69 8.97
CA VAL A 142 -16.43 -8.74 8.75
C VAL A 142 -17.31 -8.38 7.55
N PHE A 143 -17.57 -9.32 6.69
CA PHE A 143 -18.48 -9.14 5.56
C PHE A 143 -19.93 -9.37 6.00
N ASN A 144 -20.80 -8.39 5.78
CA ASN A 144 -22.20 -8.46 6.22
C ASN A 144 -23.18 -8.99 5.18
N GLY A 145 -22.65 -9.46 4.05
CA GLY A 145 -23.43 -9.89 2.89
C GLY A 145 -23.51 -8.87 1.76
N ALA A 146 -23.21 -7.60 2.03
CA ALA A 146 -23.14 -6.53 1.04
C ALA A 146 -21.78 -5.83 1.05
N ASP A 147 -21.29 -5.44 2.24
CA ASP A 147 -20.07 -4.65 2.43
C ASP A 147 -19.21 -5.20 3.56
N TRP A 148 -17.92 -4.83 3.54
CA TRP A 148 -17.01 -5.06 4.65
C TRP A 148 -17.22 -4.01 5.75
N GLN A 149 -17.57 -4.46 6.94
CA GLN A 149 -17.62 -3.64 8.15
C GLN A 149 -16.32 -3.81 8.92
N CYS A 150 -15.58 -2.73 9.08
CA CYS A 150 -14.24 -2.77 9.64
C CYS A 150 -14.16 -2.01 10.97
N ASP A 151 -13.23 -2.44 11.81
CA ASP A 151 -12.80 -1.78 13.02
C ASP A 151 -11.29 -1.57 12.98
N CYS A 152 -10.89 -0.29 13.09
CA CYS A 152 -9.50 0.17 13.11
C CYS A 152 -9.18 0.77 14.48
N PRO A 153 -8.88 -0.07 15.49
CA PRO A 153 -8.60 0.41 16.83
C PRO A 153 -7.34 1.26 16.89
N SER A 154 -7.33 2.27 17.78
CA SER A 154 -6.17 3.12 18.04
C SER A 154 -5.43 2.75 19.33
N ASP A 155 -6.14 2.17 20.32
CA ASP A 155 -5.65 1.95 21.68
C ASP A 155 -6.22 0.70 22.37
N ALA A 156 -7.19 0.02 21.75
CA ALA A 156 -7.88 -1.15 22.30
C ALA A 156 -7.82 -2.35 21.32
N ALA A 157 -8.30 -3.50 21.77
CA ALA A 157 -8.53 -4.64 20.88
C ALA A 157 -9.69 -4.35 19.91
N PRO A 158 -9.68 -4.91 18.68
CA PRO A 158 -10.76 -4.68 17.72
C PRO A 158 -12.05 -5.30 18.20
N THR A 159 -13.15 -4.55 18.00
CA THR A 159 -14.50 -4.97 18.36
C THR A 159 -15.31 -5.17 17.08
N LEU A 160 -15.32 -6.41 16.55
CA LEU A 160 -16.14 -6.73 15.38
C LEU A 160 -17.59 -6.97 15.79
N VAL A 161 -18.49 -6.24 15.17
CA VAL A 161 -19.93 -6.49 15.28
C VAL A 161 -20.31 -7.57 14.26
N VAL A 162 -20.58 -8.78 14.76
CA VAL A 162 -21.02 -9.87 13.89
C VAL A 162 -22.46 -9.60 13.45
N PRO A 163 -22.76 -9.62 12.14
CA PRO A 163 -24.11 -9.44 11.65
C PRO A 163 -25.05 -10.52 12.22
N GLY A 164 -26.27 -10.12 12.60
CA GLY A 164 -27.29 -11.06 13.05
C GLY A 164 -27.87 -11.86 11.88
N GLY A 165 -28.15 -13.16 12.11
CA GLY A 165 -28.78 -14.04 11.13
C GLY A 165 -28.08 -15.39 10.99
N ALA A 166 -28.75 -16.33 10.34
CA ALA A 166 -28.21 -17.65 10.02
C ALA A 166 -27.40 -17.58 8.73
N GLY A 167 -26.15 -17.11 8.81
CA GLY A 167 -25.25 -17.01 7.66
C GLY A 167 -23.79 -17.20 8.03
N ALA A 168 -22.98 -17.55 7.05
CA ALA A 168 -21.54 -17.44 7.19
C ALA A 168 -21.14 -16.00 6.86
N PHE A 169 -20.54 -15.31 7.82
CA PHE A 169 -20.04 -13.95 7.67
C PHE A 169 -18.49 -14.00 7.64
N PRO A 170 -17.87 -14.10 6.46
CA PRO A 170 -16.43 -14.14 6.35
C PRO A 170 -15.80 -12.93 7.03
N ALA A 171 -14.67 -13.15 7.68
CA ALA A 171 -13.95 -12.10 8.39
C ALA A 171 -12.46 -12.24 8.17
N PHE A 172 -11.75 -11.13 8.29
CA PHE A 172 -10.30 -11.12 8.33
C PHE A 172 -9.76 -10.22 9.43
N ARG A 173 -8.54 -10.51 9.85
CA ARG A 173 -7.76 -9.69 10.78
C ARG A 173 -6.37 -9.53 10.25
N VAL A 174 -5.84 -8.30 10.34
CA VAL A 174 -4.51 -7.94 9.85
C VAL A 174 -3.57 -7.71 11.04
N ARG A 175 -2.34 -8.21 10.92
CA ARG A 175 -1.25 -7.91 11.83
C ARG A 175 -0.04 -7.42 11.05
N PHE A 176 0.63 -6.42 11.59
CA PHE A 176 1.95 -5.99 11.11
C PHE A 176 3.04 -6.61 11.95
N VAL A 177 4.15 -7.00 11.31
CA VAL A 177 5.31 -7.58 11.97
C VAL A 177 6.56 -6.85 11.49
N GLN A 178 7.26 -6.23 12.43
CA GLN A 178 8.50 -5.49 12.13
C GLN A 178 9.69 -6.44 11.92
N PHE A 179 10.61 -6.03 11.07
CA PHE A 179 11.93 -6.67 10.97
C PHE A 179 12.84 -6.15 12.07
N GLY A 180 13.80 -6.99 12.53
CA GLY A 180 14.65 -6.66 13.65
C GLY A 180 14.07 -7.01 15.03
N PHE A 181 13.00 -7.80 15.08
CA PHE A 181 12.47 -8.35 16.32
C PHE A 181 12.50 -9.89 16.31
N PRO A 182 13.03 -10.55 17.35
CA PRO A 182 13.75 -10.02 18.51
C PRO A 182 15.05 -9.29 18.10
N ALA A 183 15.65 -8.53 19.01
CA ALA A 183 16.76 -7.61 18.75
C ALA A 183 17.98 -8.20 17.99
N ALA A 184 18.11 -9.53 17.93
CA ALA A 184 19.15 -10.23 17.19
C ALA A 184 18.83 -10.40 15.68
N ALA A 185 17.58 -10.13 15.24
CA ALA A 185 17.23 -10.24 13.82
C ALA A 185 17.69 -8.98 13.07
N PRO A 186 18.17 -9.11 11.80
CA PRO A 186 18.63 -7.97 11.05
C PRO A 186 17.48 -6.98 10.77
N SER A 187 17.69 -5.71 11.08
CA SER A 187 16.77 -4.66 10.67
C SER A 187 16.78 -4.53 9.15
N ARG A 188 15.62 -4.23 8.57
CA ARG A 188 15.45 -4.02 7.14
C ARG A 188 14.72 -2.71 6.91
N PRO A 189 15.45 -1.60 6.68
CA PRO A 189 14.84 -0.30 6.46
C PRO A 189 13.78 -0.33 5.36
N GLY A 190 12.69 0.40 5.56
CA GLY A 190 11.59 0.49 4.61
C GLY A 190 10.72 -0.76 4.47
N LEU A 191 10.96 -1.84 5.22
CA LEU A 191 10.21 -3.08 5.10
C LEU A 191 9.37 -3.38 6.35
N VAL A 192 8.16 -3.87 6.13
CA VAL A 192 7.29 -4.45 7.14
C VAL A 192 6.57 -5.66 6.56
N ARG A 193 6.29 -6.68 7.37
CA ARG A 193 5.50 -7.84 6.95
C ARG A 193 4.05 -7.64 7.37
N ILE A 194 3.13 -7.92 6.45
CA ILE A 194 1.69 -8.03 6.72
C ILE A 194 1.36 -9.51 6.86
N GLU A 195 0.62 -9.84 7.89
CA GLU A 195 0.05 -11.17 8.10
C GLU A 195 -1.47 -11.02 8.23
N VAL A 196 -2.20 -11.85 7.53
CA VAL A 196 -3.66 -11.82 7.54
C VAL A 196 -4.21 -13.19 7.89
N ASN A 197 -5.10 -13.24 8.88
CA ASN A 197 -5.96 -14.39 9.13
C ASN A 197 -7.32 -14.15 8.47
N GLY A 198 -7.74 -15.09 7.63
CA GLY A 198 -9.07 -15.16 7.06
C GLY A 198 -9.87 -16.30 7.66
N CYS A 199 -11.14 -16.03 7.91
CA CYS A 199 -12.06 -16.96 8.55
C CYS A 199 -13.41 -16.95 7.83
N THR A 200 -14.09 -18.08 7.84
CA THR A 200 -15.47 -18.19 7.30
C THR A 200 -16.51 -17.54 8.21
N GLN A 201 -16.14 -17.25 9.44
CA GLN A 201 -16.96 -16.55 10.43
C GLN A 201 -16.07 -15.65 11.29
N ALA A 202 -16.64 -14.61 11.87
CA ALA A 202 -15.95 -13.72 12.80
C ALA A 202 -15.73 -14.39 14.18
N ASP A 203 -14.94 -15.45 14.19
CA ASP A 203 -14.57 -16.21 15.38
C ASP A 203 -13.17 -15.80 15.87
N ASN A 204 -13.09 -15.42 17.15
CA ASN A 204 -11.84 -15.04 17.78
C ASN A 204 -10.80 -16.16 17.79
N ALA A 205 -11.19 -17.43 17.86
CA ALA A 205 -10.25 -18.55 17.80
C ALA A 205 -9.56 -18.64 16.44
N CYS A 206 -10.28 -18.35 15.36
CA CYS A 206 -9.74 -18.30 14.01
C CYS A 206 -8.96 -17.00 13.74
N LEU A 207 -9.52 -15.86 14.16
CA LEU A 207 -8.93 -14.53 13.88
C LEU A 207 -7.68 -14.23 14.70
N ASN A 208 -7.48 -14.89 15.85
CA ASN A 208 -6.32 -14.63 16.70
C ASN A 208 -5.01 -15.13 16.07
N PHE A 209 -4.00 -14.29 16.16
CA PHE A 209 -2.66 -14.67 15.75
C PHE A 209 -1.95 -15.46 16.86
N ARG A 210 -1.21 -16.48 16.47
CA ARG A 210 -0.22 -17.11 17.35
C ARG A 210 0.90 -16.10 17.67
N PRO A 211 1.63 -16.26 18.79
CA PRO A 211 2.76 -15.39 19.12
C PRO A 211 3.69 -15.22 17.93
N ALA A 212 4.11 -13.98 17.67
CA ALA A 212 5.01 -13.67 16.56
C ALA A 212 6.40 -14.26 16.85
N ASP A 213 6.78 -15.20 16.01
CA ASP A 213 8.12 -15.72 15.92
C ASP A 213 8.71 -15.07 14.66
N SER A 214 9.78 -14.32 14.77
CA SER A 214 10.19 -13.25 13.85
C SER A 214 10.45 -13.64 12.40
N LEU A 215 10.54 -14.93 12.09
CA LEU A 215 10.99 -15.39 10.77
C LEU A 215 9.93 -16.14 9.98
N GLN A 216 8.90 -16.70 10.62
CA GLN A 216 7.88 -17.51 9.96
C GLN A 216 6.58 -16.74 9.80
N CYS A 217 5.90 -16.97 8.67
CA CYS A 217 4.52 -16.57 8.48
C CYS A 217 3.61 -17.33 9.45
N ARG A 218 2.76 -16.63 10.17
CA ARG A 218 1.80 -17.21 11.13
C ARG A 218 0.34 -16.88 10.80
N GLY A 219 0.12 -16.19 9.68
CA GLY A 219 -1.21 -15.91 9.14
C GLY A 219 -1.61 -16.90 8.07
N THR A 220 -2.85 -16.85 7.64
CA THR A 220 -3.35 -17.57 6.45
C THR A 220 -2.60 -17.13 5.20
N ILE A 221 -2.36 -15.81 5.10
CA ILE A 221 -1.54 -15.20 4.03
C ILE A 221 -0.55 -14.24 4.68
N CYS A 222 0.67 -14.20 4.13
CA CYS A 222 1.70 -13.25 4.52
C CYS A 222 2.36 -12.63 3.31
N ALA A 223 2.67 -11.35 3.38
CA ALA A 223 3.47 -10.66 2.38
C ALA A 223 4.39 -9.64 3.03
N GLN A 224 5.52 -9.37 2.39
CA GLN A 224 6.35 -8.24 2.75
C GLN A 224 5.93 -7.04 1.92
N VAL A 225 5.83 -5.89 2.55
CA VAL A 225 5.59 -4.62 1.88
C VAL A 225 6.75 -3.68 2.13
N ALA A 226 7.12 -2.95 1.10
CA ALA A 226 8.18 -1.96 1.13
C ALA A 226 7.59 -0.56 0.99
N LEU A 227 8.14 0.39 1.71
CA LEU A 227 7.91 1.79 1.43
C LEU A 227 8.77 2.19 0.22
N SER A 228 8.11 2.36 -0.93
CA SER A 228 8.72 2.98 -2.11
C SER A 228 8.83 4.48 -1.86
N SER A 229 10.04 4.95 -1.65
CA SER A 229 10.30 6.36 -1.31
C SER A 229 9.74 7.31 -2.36
N GLY A 230 9.07 8.35 -1.89
CA GLY A 230 8.61 9.47 -2.72
C GLY A 230 9.73 10.46 -3.08
N LEU A 231 10.89 10.36 -2.45
CA LEU A 231 12.12 11.07 -2.79
C LEU A 231 13.26 10.05 -2.82
N LYS A 232 13.65 9.60 -4.02
CA LYS A 232 14.66 8.55 -4.19
C LYS A 232 16.07 9.04 -3.89
N SER A 233 16.39 10.25 -4.37
CA SER A 233 17.70 10.87 -4.21
C SER A 233 17.53 12.32 -3.77
N ALA A 234 17.95 12.62 -2.56
CA ALA A 234 17.99 13.99 -2.07
C ALA A 234 19.09 14.78 -2.81
N PRO A 235 18.85 16.07 -3.14
CA PRO A 235 19.89 16.93 -3.70
C PRO A 235 20.99 17.15 -2.66
N LEU A 236 22.23 17.34 -3.12
CA LEU A 236 23.38 17.64 -2.26
C LEU A 236 23.55 19.13 -2.00
N ALA A 237 22.89 19.99 -2.77
CA ALA A 237 22.93 21.42 -2.67
C ALA A 237 21.60 21.99 -2.14
N ALA A 238 21.66 23.16 -1.52
CA ALA A 238 20.46 23.88 -1.10
C ALA A 238 19.58 24.25 -2.32
N ILE A 239 20.22 24.66 -3.42
CA ILE A 239 19.57 24.90 -4.70
C ILE A 239 20.26 24.05 -5.76
N THR A 240 19.47 23.24 -6.47
CA THR A 240 19.91 22.51 -7.67
C THR A 240 19.12 23.02 -8.85
N ALA A 241 19.77 23.55 -9.87
CA ALA A 241 19.13 24.04 -11.11
C ALA A 241 19.77 23.37 -12.33
N ARG A 242 18.95 22.80 -13.22
CA ARG A 242 19.46 22.29 -14.49
C ARG A 242 19.98 23.39 -15.41
N GLY A 243 19.39 24.56 -15.33
CA GLY A 243 19.81 25.77 -16.05
C GLY A 243 20.70 26.68 -15.24
N SER A 244 20.58 27.98 -15.48
CA SER A 244 21.30 29.04 -14.77
C SER A 244 20.60 29.41 -13.44
N VAL A 245 21.37 29.97 -12.54
CA VAL A 245 20.87 30.63 -11.33
C VAL A 245 21.12 32.15 -11.43
N ASN A 246 20.03 32.91 -11.51
CA ASN A 246 20.10 34.36 -11.65
C ASN A 246 18.98 35.02 -10.87
N VAL A 247 19.29 35.51 -9.67
CA VAL A 247 18.35 36.19 -8.79
C VAL A 247 18.58 37.70 -8.93
N GLY A 248 17.53 38.42 -9.34
CA GLY A 248 17.52 39.88 -9.37
C GLY A 248 16.86 40.46 -8.11
N GLY A 249 17.12 41.71 -7.81
CA GLY A 249 16.48 42.41 -6.68
C GLY A 249 17.26 42.34 -5.36
N ALA A 250 16.57 42.08 -4.23
CA ALA A 250 17.20 42.01 -2.92
C ALA A 250 18.09 40.76 -2.78
N ALA A 251 19.12 40.86 -1.91
CA ALA A 251 20.04 39.75 -1.68
C ALA A 251 19.32 38.50 -1.13
N MET A 252 19.50 37.38 -1.79
CA MET A 252 18.96 36.09 -1.39
C MET A 252 19.99 35.30 -0.60
N SER A 253 19.61 34.80 0.58
CA SER A 253 20.48 33.96 1.41
C SER A 253 20.34 32.49 1.07
N VAL A 254 21.48 31.81 0.82
CA VAL A 254 21.54 30.37 0.56
C VAL A 254 22.57 29.74 1.50
N VAL A 255 22.12 28.87 2.37
CA VAL A 255 22.92 28.25 3.43
C VAL A 255 22.99 26.74 3.26
N ASN A 256 24.19 26.18 3.29
CA ASN A 256 24.41 24.74 3.46
C ASN A 256 25.60 24.50 4.39
N SER A 257 25.32 24.40 5.68
CA SER A 257 26.31 24.09 6.70
C SER A 257 26.51 22.59 6.96
N ALA A 258 25.86 21.71 6.19
CA ALA A 258 25.91 20.27 6.38
C ALA A 258 27.24 19.66 5.87
N PRO A 259 28.11 19.11 6.75
CA PRO A 259 29.43 18.62 6.34
C PRO A 259 29.35 17.44 5.36
N GLY A 260 28.30 16.61 5.45
CA GLY A 260 28.09 15.43 4.59
C GLY A 260 27.77 15.75 3.12
N THR A 261 27.56 17.03 2.77
CA THR A 261 27.28 17.50 1.41
C THR A 261 28.40 18.38 0.86
N SER A 262 29.55 18.41 1.52
CA SER A 262 30.66 19.34 1.22
C SER A 262 30.26 20.82 1.28
N GLY A 263 29.12 21.18 1.87
CA GLY A 263 28.61 22.53 2.02
C GLY A 263 28.24 23.21 0.71
N ILE A 264 27.87 22.47 -0.33
CA ILE A 264 27.45 23.03 -1.62
C ILE A 264 26.15 23.80 -1.43
N THR A 265 26.18 25.12 -1.69
CA THR A 265 24.98 25.94 -1.62
C THR A 265 24.19 25.90 -2.91
N ILE A 266 24.86 26.00 -4.06
CA ILE A 266 24.25 25.99 -5.38
C ILE A 266 24.96 24.99 -6.27
N HIS A 267 24.15 24.18 -6.96
CA HIS A 267 24.60 23.26 -8.01
C HIS A 267 23.80 23.55 -9.28
N SER A 268 24.45 24.07 -10.32
CA SER A 268 23.78 24.49 -11.55
C SER A 268 24.49 24.01 -12.80
N GLY A 269 23.69 23.66 -13.82
CA GLY A 269 24.21 23.24 -15.13
C GLY A 269 24.79 24.38 -15.94
N LEU A 270 24.32 25.59 -15.73
CA LEU A 270 24.80 26.80 -16.37
C LEU A 270 25.31 27.81 -15.31
N ALA A 271 25.74 28.98 -15.78
CA ALA A 271 26.34 30.01 -14.92
C ALA A 271 25.41 30.47 -13.77
N THR A 272 26.02 30.72 -12.63
CA THR A 272 25.38 31.31 -11.45
C THR A 272 25.78 32.78 -11.32
N ASN A 273 24.81 33.70 -11.36
CA ASN A 273 25.05 35.11 -11.05
C ASN A 273 25.08 35.30 -9.53
N ARG A 274 26.22 35.62 -8.98
CA ARG A 274 26.46 35.73 -7.52
C ARG A 274 26.18 37.11 -6.96
N THR A 275 25.88 38.11 -7.80
CA THR A 275 25.78 39.51 -7.38
C THR A 275 24.74 39.77 -6.29
N SER A 276 23.61 39.07 -6.35
CA SER A 276 22.49 39.15 -5.39
C SER A 276 22.39 37.94 -4.48
N LEU A 277 23.50 37.25 -4.21
CA LEU A 277 23.52 36.06 -3.37
C LEU A 277 24.37 36.26 -2.12
N VAL A 278 23.86 35.88 -0.97
CA VAL A 278 24.59 35.73 0.29
C VAL A 278 24.76 34.23 0.53
N LEU A 279 25.94 33.71 0.30
CA LEU A 279 26.26 32.31 0.35
C LEU A 279 26.97 31.93 1.64
N GLN A 280 26.49 30.87 2.30
CA GLN A 280 27.12 30.30 3.49
C GLN A 280 27.29 28.79 3.31
N GLY A 281 28.49 28.35 2.98
CA GLY A 281 28.85 26.92 2.90
C GLY A 281 29.15 26.30 4.26
N ALA A 282 29.73 25.11 4.26
CA ALA A 282 30.18 24.45 5.49
C ALA A 282 31.27 25.29 6.19
N PRO A 283 31.37 25.21 7.53
CA PRO A 283 32.39 25.94 8.29
C PRO A 283 33.79 25.70 7.72
N GLY A 284 34.51 26.81 7.46
CA GLY A 284 35.84 26.79 6.86
C GLY A 284 35.86 26.71 5.31
N THR A 285 34.73 26.65 4.65
CA THR A 285 34.64 26.72 3.19
C THR A 285 34.38 28.17 2.76
N PRO A 286 35.23 28.79 1.91
CA PRO A 286 34.94 30.08 1.31
C PRO A 286 33.60 30.06 0.56
N SER A 287 32.81 31.11 0.63
CA SER A 287 31.49 31.21 0.01
C SER A 287 31.48 30.85 -1.48
N ASP A 288 32.50 31.35 -2.20
CA ASP A 288 32.65 31.10 -3.65
C ASP A 288 32.89 29.62 -3.99
N ASN A 289 33.55 28.86 -3.11
CA ASN A 289 33.82 27.44 -3.27
C ASN A 289 32.59 26.59 -2.95
N SER A 290 31.53 27.16 -2.39
CA SER A 290 30.28 26.49 -2.13
C SER A 290 29.34 26.43 -3.35
N VAL A 291 29.74 27.04 -4.48
CA VAL A 291 28.97 27.02 -5.73
C VAL A 291 29.65 26.13 -6.75
N VAL A 292 28.90 25.15 -7.24
CA VAL A 292 29.26 24.33 -8.38
C VAL A 292 28.37 24.77 -9.54
N ASP A 293 28.90 25.54 -10.46
CA ASP A 293 28.19 26.01 -11.64
C ASP A 293 28.86 25.53 -12.93
N ASN A 294 28.16 25.71 -14.07
CA ASN A 294 28.58 25.19 -15.38
C ASN A 294 28.85 23.68 -15.36
N GLU A 295 28.06 22.91 -14.58
CA GLU A 295 28.19 21.46 -14.49
C GLU A 295 27.64 20.80 -15.76
N LEU A 296 28.56 20.29 -16.59
CA LEU A 296 28.22 19.72 -17.89
C LEU A 296 27.25 18.56 -17.82
N ALA A 297 27.27 17.79 -16.75
CA ALA A 297 26.34 16.66 -16.57
C ALA A 297 24.91 17.12 -16.37
N LEU A 298 24.66 18.23 -15.67
CA LEU A 298 23.34 18.84 -15.54
C LEU A 298 22.89 19.58 -16.80
N ALA A 299 23.83 20.22 -17.52
CA ALA A 299 23.57 20.96 -18.73
C ALA A 299 23.45 20.07 -19.97
N ASP A 300 23.82 18.79 -19.89
CA ASP A 300 23.79 17.86 -21.01
C ASP A 300 22.37 17.85 -21.64
N PRO A 301 22.25 18.10 -22.96
CA PRO A 301 20.98 17.99 -23.66
C PRO A 301 20.31 16.62 -23.53
N LEU A 302 21.08 15.56 -23.32
CA LEU A 302 20.57 14.20 -23.07
C LEU A 302 20.04 14.05 -21.64
N PHE A 303 20.47 14.86 -20.68
CA PHE A 303 19.90 14.92 -19.34
C PHE A 303 18.65 15.80 -19.38
N THR A 304 17.62 15.29 -20.02
CA THR A 304 16.33 15.97 -20.21
C THR A 304 15.65 16.29 -18.88
N PRO A 305 14.71 17.25 -18.85
CA PRO A 305 13.85 17.50 -17.68
C PRO A 305 13.27 16.24 -17.07
N GLY A 306 12.72 15.34 -17.87
CA GLY A 306 12.15 14.07 -17.39
C GLY A 306 13.20 13.13 -16.76
N ARG A 307 14.44 13.14 -17.24
CA ARG A 307 15.53 12.37 -16.59
C ARG A 307 15.94 12.99 -15.25
N MET A 308 15.95 14.31 -15.13
CA MET A 308 16.20 14.98 -13.85
C MET A 308 15.11 14.63 -12.84
N PHE A 309 13.86 14.64 -13.26
CA PHE A 309 12.74 14.19 -12.42
C PHE A 309 12.94 12.74 -11.97
N ALA A 310 13.19 11.83 -12.91
CA ALA A 310 13.42 10.42 -12.60
C ALA A 310 14.65 10.19 -11.70
N ALA A 311 15.69 10.98 -11.83
CA ALA A 311 16.87 10.91 -10.95
C ALA A 311 16.52 11.30 -9.50
N SER A 312 15.65 12.30 -9.29
CA SER A 312 15.21 12.74 -7.98
C SER A 312 14.20 11.80 -7.33
N PHE A 313 13.23 11.30 -8.12
CA PHE A 313 12.07 10.54 -7.61
C PHE A 313 12.11 9.04 -7.90
N GLY A 314 13.07 8.57 -8.71
CA GLY A 314 13.25 7.14 -9.02
C GLY A 314 12.30 6.59 -10.07
N VAL A 315 11.32 7.36 -10.52
CA VAL A 315 10.31 7.00 -11.53
C VAL A 315 10.01 8.19 -12.42
N TRP A 316 9.49 7.93 -13.61
CA TRP A 316 9.07 8.98 -14.52
C TRP A 316 7.90 9.77 -13.97
N ARG A 317 7.79 11.05 -14.38
CA ARG A 317 6.79 12.01 -13.93
C ARG A 317 5.35 11.48 -13.98
N GLU A 318 4.97 10.91 -15.13
CA GLU A 318 3.62 10.40 -15.38
C GLU A 318 3.26 9.26 -14.41
N THR A 319 4.22 8.37 -14.14
CA THR A 319 4.07 7.30 -13.15
C THR A 319 3.99 7.86 -11.74
N TYR A 320 4.84 8.85 -11.39
CA TYR A 320 4.85 9.46 -10.07
C TYR A 320 3.52 10.13 -9.73
N TRP A 321 2.92 10.83 -10.69
CA TRP A 321 1.65 11.54 -10.52
C TRP A 321 0.46 10.59 -10.31
N GLN A 322 0.57 9.34 -10.73
CA GLN A 322 -0.46 8.30 -10.57
C GLN A 322 -0.26 7.43 -9.33
N GLN A 323 0.85 7.60 -8.60
CA GLN A 323 1.12 6.77 -7.42
C GLN A 323 0.22 7.15 -6.24
N PRO A 324 -0.18 6.16 -5.41
CA PRO A 324 -0.93 6.43 -4.19
C PRO A 324 -0.21 7.35 -3.19
N GLY A 325 1.13 7.41 -3.24
CA GLY A 325 1.97 8.29 -2.41
C GLY A 325 2.01 9.75 -2.86
N ALA A 326 1.26 10.11 -3.90
CA ALA A 326 1.13 11.48 -4.40
C ALA A 326 -0.32 11.96 -4.33
N VAL A 327 -0.51 13.25 -4.08
CA VAL A 327 -1.81 13.91 -4.07
C VAL A 327 -1.76 15.11 -4.99
N THR A 328 -2.57 15.08 -6.04
CA THR A 328 -2.69 16.21 -6.96
C THR A 328 -3.74 17.19 -6.45
N LEU A 329 -3.36 18.47 -6.34
CA LEU A 329 -4.30 19.53 -6.00
C LEU A 329 -5.18 19.88 -7.20
N THR A 330 -6.41 20.28 -6.92
CA THR A 330 -7.32 20.86 -7.91
C THR A 330 -7.45 22.35 -7.64
N CYS A 331 -6.67 23.16 -8.35
CA CYS A 331 -6.68 24.59 -8.25
C CYS A 331 -6.50 25.24 -9.62
N LEU A 332 -7.20 26.33 -9.88
CA LEU A 332 -7.14 27.09 -11.12
C LEU A 332 -7.34 28.60 -10.80
N PRO A 333 -6.49 29.49 -11.30
CA PRO A 333 -5.25 29.20 -12.03
C PRO A 333 -4.08 28.86 -11.11
N ASP A 334 -4.11 29.28 -9.86
CA ASP A 334 -3.01 29.17 -8.89
C ASP A 334 -3.45 28.45 -7.63
N CYS A 335 -2.55 27.64 -7.04
CA CYS A 335 -2.74 27.03 -5.75
C CYS A 335 -2.20 27.96 -4.64
N SER A 336 -2.91 27.99 -3.51
CA SER A 336 -2.48 28.74 -2.33
C SER A 336 -1.75 27.85 -1.31
N ALA A 337 -0.97 28.48 -0.43
CA ALA A 337 -0.37 27.81 0.71
C ALA A 337 -1.42 27.14 1.63
N ALA A 338 -2.60 27.74 1.76
CA ALA A 338 -3.70 27.17 2.55
C ALA A 338 -4.18 25.83 1.98
N MET A 339 -4.29 25.72 0.65
CA MET A 339 -4.65 24.46 -0.03
C MET A 339 -3.58 23.39 0.18
N VAL A 340 -2.31 23.76 0.06
CA VAL A 340 -1.18 22.84 0.31
C VAL A 340 -1.20 22.36 1.76
N ARG A 341 -1.37 23.26 2.75
CA ARG A 341 -1.47 22.91 4.17
C ARG A 341 -2.64 21.95 4.45
N ALA A 342 -3.80 22.22 3.87
CA ALA A 342 -4.96 21.34 4.00
C ALA A 342 -4.69 19.95 3.42
N ALA A 343 -4.07 19.88 2.24
CA ALA A 343 -3.72 18.61 1.60
C ALA A 343 -2.70 17.82 2.43
N ILE A 344 -1.66 18.44 2.96
CA ILE A 344 -0.67 17.83 3.86
C ILE A 344 -1.36 17.29 5.12
N SER A 345 -2.23 18.10 5.71
CA SER A 345 -2.96 17.72 6.92
C SER A 345 -3.82 16.49 6.71
N LEU A 346 -4.50 16.36 5.58
CA LEU A 346 -5.36 15.21 5.28
C LEU A 346 -4.57 13.97 4.80
N ASN A 347 -3.40 14.19 4.21
CA ASN A 347 -2.61 13.15 3.54
C ASN A 347 -1.16 13.11 4.06
N PRO A 348 -0.93 12.80 5.33
CA PRO A 348 0.42 12.77 5.89
C PRO A 348 1.29 11.74 5.16
N GLY A 349 2.54 12.13 4.87
CA GLY A 349 3.53 11.28 4.20
C GLY A 349 3.32 11.07 2.71
N ARG A 350 2.51 11.93 2.05
CA ARG A 350 2.36 11.96 0.60
C ARG A 350 3.02 13.19 0.00
N ALA A 351 3.50 13.06 -1.23
CA ALA A 351 3.94 14.20 -2.02
C ALA A 351 2.75 15.01 -2.51
N ILE A 352 2.89 16.32 -2.52
CA ILE A 352 1.86 17.25 -3.00
C ILE A 352 2.22 17.72 -4.41
N LEU A 353 1.33 17.46 -5.36
CA LEU A 353 1.48 17.86 -6.75
C LEU A 353 0.61 19.05 -7.05
N VAL A 354 1.23 20.15 -7.49
CA VAL A 354 0.59 21.43 -7.79
C VAL A 354 0.57 21.61 -9.31
N PRO A 355 -0.58 21.42 -9.98
CA PRO A 355 -0.70 21.64 -11.43
C PRO A 355 -0.90 23.12 -11.72
N GLY A 356 0.18 23.88 -11.89
CA GLY A 356 0.15 25.32 -12.12
C GLY A 356 1.11 26.04 -11.20
N ASN A 357 0.82 27.30 -10.88
CA ASN A 357 1.64 28.08 -9.96
C ASN A 357 1.26 27.83 -8.51
N LEU A 358 2.20 28.12 -7.60
CA LEU A 358 2.01 28.08 -6.15
C LEU A 358 2.26 29.46 -5.57
N ALA A 359 1.23 30.04 -4.96
CA ALA A 359 1.34 31.25 -4.18
C ALA A 359 1.46 30.90 -2.67
N LEU A 360 2.57 31.29 -2.06
CA LEU A 360 2.82 31.12 -0.63
C LEU A 360 2.45 32.43 0.09
N GLU A 361 1.24 32.46 0.67
CA GLU A 361 0.55 33.67 1.13
C GLU A 361 0.68 33.90 2.65
N GLY A 362 1.56 33.26 3.33
CA GLY A 362 1.61 33.36 4.79
C GLY A 362 0.53 32.51 5.49
N GLY A 363 0.20 32.86 6.73
CA GLY A 363 -0.84 32.15 7.51
C GLY A 363 -0.38 30.82 8.11
N GLY A 364 0.93 30.63 8.27
CA GLY A 364 1.54 29.48 8.91
C GLY A 364 2.52 28.72 8.01
N ASP A 365 3.22 27.78 8.62
CA ASP A 365 4.23 26.97 7.96
C ASP A 365 3.61 25.91 7.02
N VAL A 366 4.37 25.54 6.00
CA VAL A 366 4.05 24.43 5.09
C VAL A 366 4.94 23.24 5.43
N GLY A 367 4.36 22.22 6.03
CA GLY A 367 5.11 21.13 6.67
C GLY A 367 5.70 21.55 8.02
N SER A 368 6.57 20.72 8.56
CA SER A 368 7.34 20.98 9.78
C SER A 368 8.63 20.16 9.76
N ALA A 369 9.56 20.43 10.66
CA ALA A 369 10.79 19.65 10.78
C ALA A 369 10.56 18.16 11.05
N THR A 370 9.46 17.79 11.74
CA THR A 370 9.08 16.42 12.03
C THR A 370 8.15 15.78 10.99
N GLN A 371 7.46 16.62 10.21
CA GLN A 371 6.56 16.21 9.13
C GLN A 371 6.84 17.06 7.88
N PRO A 372 8.01 16.90 7.28
CA PRO A 372 8.37 17.64 6.08
C PRO A 372 7.56 17.16 4.87
N VAL A 373 7.53 17.96 3.82
CA VAL A 373 6.73 17.73 2.63
C VAL A 373 7.56 17.76 1.36
N VAL A 374 7.20 16.94 0.39
CA VAL A 374 7.62 17.06 -1.00
C VAL A 374 6.54 17.84 -1.76
N ILE A 375 6.90 18.95 -2.34
CA ILE A 375 6.02 19.75 -3.20
C ILE A 375 6.59 19.76 -4.61
N VAL A 376 5.82 19.27 -5.58
CA VAL A 376 6.15 19.32 -7.00
C VAL A 376 5.23 20.32 -7.66
N VAL A 377 5.77 21.37 -8.28
CA VAL A 377 5.03 22.47 -8.90
C VAL A 377 5.32 22.48 -10.39
N THR A 378 4.29 22.49 -11.24
CA THR A 378 4.51 22.57 -12.69
C THR A 378 4.82 23.98 -13.17
N GLY A 379 4.40 24.98 -12.41
CA GLY A 379 4.62 26.40 -12.67
C GLY A 379 5.61 27.08 -11.72
N ASN A 380 5.40 28.33 -11.48
CA ASN A 380 6.23 29.17 -10.62
C ASN A 380 5.82 29.05 -9.14
N VAL A 381 6.78 29.31 -8.26
CA VAL A 381 6.55 29.45 -6.82
C VAL A 381 6.82 30.89 -6.41
N THR A 382 5.82 31.57 -5.85
CA THR A 382 5.91 32.96 -5.40
C THR A 382 5.61 33.07 -3.91
N PHE A 383 6.38 33.89 -3.20
CA PHE A 383 6.13 34.24 -1.80
C PHE A 383 5.45 35.60 -1.77
N THR A 384 4.16 35.65 -1.51
CA THR A 384 3.41 36.91 -1.39
C THR A 384 3.40 37.44 0.05
N ALA A 385 3.68 36.59 1.01
CA ALA A 385 3.91 36.89 2.40
C ALA A 385 4.94 35.92 3.01
N PRO A 386 5.61 36.27 4.13
CA PRO A 386 6.57 35.39 4.78
C PRO A 386 5.92 34.03 5.13
N THR A 387 6.49 32.97 4.59
CA THR A 387 6.03 31.60 4.79
C THR A 387 7.25 30.69 4.92
N ASN A 388 7.24 29.79 5.91
CA ASN A 388 8.27 28.77 6.03
C ASN A 388 7.80 27.48 5.35
N VAL A 389 8.67 26.89 4.56
CA VAL A 389 8.46 25.58 3.92
C VAL A 389 9.50 24.62 4.46
N TYR A 390 9.04 23.51 5.05
CA TYR A 390 9.92 22.45 5.53
C TYR A 390 9.84 21.26 4.57
N GLY A 391 10.89 21.07 3.76
CA GLY A 391 10.90 19.97 2.82
C GLY A 391 11.64 20.22 1.51
N LEU A 392 11.23 19.51 0.48
CA LEU A 392 11.71 19.65 -0.88
C LEU A 392 10.68 20.39 -1.74
N VAL A 393 11.11 21.45 -2.40
CA VAL A 393 10.33 22.13 -3.46
C VAL A 393 10.97 21.84 -4.80
N TYR A 394 10.24 21.13 -5.67
CA TYR A 394 10.64 20.82 -7.03
C TYR A 394 9.77 21.60 -8.01
N SER A 395 10.38 22.43 -8.86
CA SER A 395 9.67 23.16 -9.91
C SER A 395 9.98 22.58 -11.28
N GLU A 396 8.92 22.25 -12.03
CA GLU A 396 9.00 21.81 -13.43
C GLU A 396 9.01 22.98 -14.42
N ALA A 397 8.89 24.23 -13.93
CA ALA A 397 8.91 25.40 -14.78
C ALA A 397 10.23 25.52 -15.54
N ALA A 398 10.16 26.01 -16.79
CA ALA A 398 11.36 26.30 -17.58
C ALA A 398 12.24 27.36 -16.89
N THR A 399 11.62 28.27 -16.17
CA THR A 399 12.28 29.24 -15.30
C THR A 399 11.43 29.41 -14.04
N TRP A 400 12.02 29.09 -12.89
CA TRP A 400 11.39 29.43 -11.62
C TRP A 400 11.57 30.92 -11.37
N ALA A 401 10.50 31.66 -11.42
CA ALA A 401 10.46 33.05 -11.05
C ALA A 401 10.01 33.16 -9.58
N SER A 402 10.94 33.32 -8.65
CA SER A 402 10.65 33.60 -7.24
C SER A 402 10.33 35.07 -7.05
N ALA A 403 9.35 35.39 -6.19
CA ALA A 403 9.03 36.75 -5.76
C ALA A 403 8.75 36.73 -4.26
N GLY A 404 9.04 37.88 -3.57
CA GLY A 404 8.81 38.04 -2.13
C GLY A 404 9.87 37.38 -1.24
N THR A 405 9.56 37.26 0.05
CA THR A 405 10.47 36.74 1.09
C THR A 405 9.85 35.53 1.79
N GLY A 406 10.66 34.56 2.20
CA GLY A 406 10.23 33.36 2.92
C GLY A 406 11.42 32.51 3.32
N LEU A 407 11.17 31.38 3.93
CA LEU A 407 12.19 30.40 4.28
C LEU A 407 11.84 29.03 3.64
N ILE A 408 12.81 28.46 2.97
CA ILE A 408 12.74 27.03 2.58
C ILE A 408 13.82 26.29 3.37
N GLN A 409 13.42 25.47 4.32
CA GLN A 409 14.31 24.60 5.08
C GLN A 409 14.23 23.18 4.53
N GLY A 410 15.33 22.74 3.91
CA GLY A 410 15.39 21.49 3.13
C GLY A 410 16.18 21.70 1.85
N ALA A 411 15.54 21.67 0.69
CA ALA A 411 16.19 21.97 -0.58
C ALA A 411 15.20 22.43 -1.67
N VAL A 412 15.77 23.02 -2.71
CA VAL A 412 15.07 23.46 -3.91
C VAL A 412 15.68 22.77 -5.13
N VAL A 413 14.82 22.26 -6.02
CA VAL A 413 15.23 21.74 -7.33
C VAL A 413 14.45 22.47 -8.42
N ALA A 414 15.15 23.14 -9.31
CA ALA A 414 14.57 23.75 -10.51
C ALA A 414 14.94 22.93 -11.75
N GLN A 415 13.93 22.40 -12.41
CA GLN A 415 14.09 21.61 -13.63
C GLN A 415 14.58 22.45 -14.83
N GLY A 416 14.44 23.74 -14.76
CA GLY A 416 14.96 24.75 -15.71
C GLY A 416 15.93 25.71 -15.04
N ASN A 417 15.78 27.00 -15.33
CA ASN A 417 16.51 28.07 -14.66
C ASN A 417 15.90 28.39 -13.30
N PHE A 418 16.72 28.82 -12.36
CA PHE A 418 16.26 29.40 -11.10
C PHE A 418 16.54 30.92 -11.10
N GLY A 419 15.49 31.71 -10.91
CA GLY A 419 15.62 33.17 -10.96
C GLY A 419 14.45 33.87 -10.30
N GLY A 420 14.24 35.11 -10.66
CA GLY A 420 13.17 35.98 -10.14
C GLY A 420 13.69 37.18 -9.36
N SER A 421 12.76 37.98 -8.80
CA SER A 421 13.04 39.18 -8.03
C SER A 421 12.88 39.00 -6.52
N GLY A 422 12.47 37.83 -6.07
CA GLY A 422 12.28 37.51 -4.66
C GLY A 422 13.59 37.08 -4.00
N SER A 423 13.63 37.20 -2.67
CA SER A 423 14.76 36.80 -1.86
C SER A 423 14.37 35.81 -0.75
N PRO A 424 13.79 34.65 -1.08
CA PRO A 424 13.56 33.64 -0.06
C PRO A 424 14.92 33.14 0.47
N THR A 425 14.99 32.90 1.77
CA THR A 425 16.14 32.20 2.35
C THR A 425 16.00 30.71 2.08
N VAL A 426 17.05 30.07 1.55
CA VAL A 426 17.09 28.64 1.39
C VAL A 426 18.16 28.04 2.29
N VAL A 427 17.74 27.20 3.23
CA VAL A 427 18.62 26.51 4.18
C VAL A 427 18.58 25.04 3.91
N TYR A 428 19.71 24.47 3.51
CA TYR A 428 19.83 23.04 3.33
C TYR A 428 19.71 22.32 4.67
N ASP A 429 18.83 21.34 4.73
CA ASP A 429 18.65 20.52 5.94
C ASP A 429 18.61 19.03 5.57
N LYS A 430 19.74 18.36 5.82
CA LYS A 430 19.87 16.94 5.55
C LYS A 430 18.88 16.09 6.35
N THR A 431 18.60 16.46 7.59
CA THR A 431 17.68 15.69 8.45
C THR A 431 16.26 15.69 7.89
N ILE A 432 15.82 16.85 7.39
CA ILE A 432 14.53 16.99 6.71
C ILE A 432 14.49 16.12 5.44
N LEU A 433 15.54 16.16 4.64
CA LEU A 433 15.60 15.39 3.38
C LEU A 433 15.68 13.86 3.63
N ASP A 434 16.43 13.43 4.64
CA ASP A 434 16.47 12.03 5.07
C ASP A 434 15.07 11.57 5.56
N THR A 435 14.40 12.44 6.34
CA THR A 435 13.02 12.15 6.79
C THR A 435 12.05 12.04 5.62
N LEU A 436 12.17 12.86 4.59
CA LEU A 436 11.38 12.75 3.37
C LEU A 436 11.66 11.42 2.64
N HIS A 437 12.92 11.04 2.54
CA HIS A 437 13.31 9.79 1.89
C HIS A 437 12.63 8.57 2.54
N TRP A 438 12.54 8.52 3.86
CA TRP A 438 12.00 7.38 4.59
C TRP A 438 10.51 7.47 4.92
N ARG A 439 9.93 8.68 5.01
CA ARG A 439 8.54 8.85 5.45
C ARG A 439 7.56 9.21 4.35
N THR A 440 8.02 9.66 3.20
CA THR A 440 7.16 10.00 2.06
C THR A 440 7.18 8.88 1.03
N GLY A 441 6.02 8.51 0.51
CA GLY A 441 5.91 7.52 -0.55
C GLY A 441 4.76 6.53 -0.37
N SER A 442 4.78 5.48 -1.19
CA SER A 442 3.76 4.44 -1.26
C SER A 442 4.26 3.11 -0.70
N PHE A 443 3.42 2.42 0.05
CA PHE A 443 3.66 1.02 0.37
C PHE A 443 3.32 0.13 -0.82
N VAL A 444 4.24 -0.71 -1.20
CA VAL A 444 4.10 -1.66 -2.32
C VAL A 444 4.45 -3.06 -1.87
N MET A 445 3.77 -4.06 -2.42
CA MET A 445 4.11 -5.45 -2.15
C MET A 445 5.46 -5.79 -2.78
N VAL A 446 6.33 -6.44 -2.00
CA VAL A 446 7.63 -6.91 -2.51
C VAL A 446 7.39 -8.13 -3.39
N PRO A 447 7.80 -8.12 -4.66
CA PRO A 447 7.62 -9.25 -5.56
C PRO A 447 8.21 -10.54 -4.98
N GLY A 448 7.47 -11.64 -5.08
CA GLY A 448 7.90 -12.96 -4.57
C GLY A 448 7.86 -13.12 -3.05
N SER A 449 7.36 -12.13 -2.30
CA SER A 449 7.26 -12.22 -0.84
C SER A 449 5.94 -12.79 -0.33
N TRP A 450 4.97 -12.96 -1.21
CA TRP A 450 3.67 -13.50 -0.90
C TRP A 450 3.76 -14.99 -0.56
N LYS A 451 3.11 -15.40 0.52
CA LYS A 451 3.06 -16.78 1.01
C LYS A 451 1.67 -17.09 1.53
N ASP A 452 1.16 -18.26 1.18
CA ASP A 452 -0.11 -18.86 1.61
C ASP A 452 0.09 -20.16 2.41
N PHE A 453 1.32 -20.43 2.80
CA PHE A 453 1.71 -21.61 3.58
C PHE A 453 2.62 -21.21 4.73
N PRO A 454 2.56 -21.90 5.89
CA PRO A 454 3.37 -21.61 7.08
C PRO A 454 4.86 -21.93 6.89
#